data_8943161ccc2a644cddb0f7ce5799242a
#
_entry.id   8943161ccc2a644cddb0f7ce5799242a
#
_cell.length_a   1.000
_cell.length_b   1.000
_cell.length_c   1.000
_cell.angle_alpha   90.00
_cell.angle_beta   90.00
_cell.angle_gamma   90.00
#
_symmetry.space_group_name_H-M   'P 1'
#
loop_
_entity.id
_entity.type
_entity.pdbx_description
1 polymer ?
#
loop_
_entity_poly.entity_id
_entity_poly.type
_entity_poly.pdbx_seq_one_letter_code
_entity_poly.pdbx_strand_id
1 'polypeptide(L)'
;IHPQPDYSLKIDGQNKTVELKVNAGKSKPYTYKSKAYKRNDTTTIEVDELEFSRLVLQGKNIRFEQLSSENQNLKFSVLEEKLIQKIGIDRLDKNILKTLNLFSDSDGFNHAAELLSDSNDFPGIDIAKFGESISVIQKRATFEHESILKELSEAVNVYKDFYQYEEINGIERKKKIERIPENAFRETLANALIHRTWDVNAQIRILMFDDRIEITSPGGLSSGISEEEYLKGNVSILRNPIIGNVFYRLHIVEILGTGIPRINEAYRNSAKKPRFEIFENSIKVTLPVTDVMDLTKDEKTVLAVLSKNIPRQISGISASVPFGKSKLTELLKSLESKNYITIQGNGRGTKYCKN
;
A
#
# COMPACT_ATOMS: atom_id res chain seq x y z
N ILE A 1 -14.36 30.25 22.92
CA ILE A 1 -13.67 29.01 22.45
C ILE A 1 -12.66 28.63 23.52
N HIS A 2 -12.59 27.39 23.87
CA HIS A 2 -11.66 26.86 24.84
C HIS A 2 -10.90 25.65 24.24
N PRO A 3 -9.56 25.59 24.42
CA PRO A 3 -8.69 26.66 24.89
C PRO A 3 -8.77 27.90 23.99
N GLN A 4 -8.24 29.04 24.44
CA GLN A 4 -8.25 30.25 23.60
C GLN A 4 -7.36 30.03 22.37
N PRO A 5 -7.88 30.21 21.13
CA PRO A 5 -7.08 30.11 19.94
C PRO A 5 -6.07 31.25 19.83
N ASP A 6 -4.95 31.02 19.20
CA ASP A 6 -4.00 32.07 18.83
C ASP A 6 -4.53 32.82 17.61
N TYR A 7 -4.75 34.14 17.77
CA TYR A 7 -5.28 34.96 16.70
C TYR A 7 -4.69 36.36 16.72
N SER A 8 -4.71 37.01 15.58
CA SER A 8 -4.41 38.42 15.42
C SER A 8 -5.55 39.13 14.70
N LEU A 9 -5.84 40.37 15.14
CA LEU A 9 -6.84 41.24 14.55
C LEU A 9 -6.16 42.45 13.95
N LYS A 10 -6.42 42.73 12.68
CA LYS A 10 -5.94 43.90 11.98
C LYS A 10 -7.12 44.68 11.45
N ILE A 11 -7.17 45.99 11.79
CA ILE A 11 -8.21 46.89 11.33
C ILE A 11 -7.59 47.81 10.28
N ASP A 12 -8.13 47.80 9.09
CA ASP A 12 -7.77 48.74 8.02
C ASP A 12 -8.84 49.84 7.91
N GLY A 13 -8.54 50.98 8.47
CA GLY A 13 -9.47 52.12 8.48
C GLY A 13 -9.66 52.75 7.09
N GLN A 14 -8.73 52.59 6.16
CA GLN A 14 -8.83 53.16 4.80
C GLN A 14 -9.79 52.32 3.95
N ASN A 15 -9.67 51.01 4.02
CA ASN A 15 -10.51 50.07 3.27
C ASN A 15 -11.77 49.64 4.04
N LYS A 16 -11.96 50.10 5.27
CA LYS A 16 -13.06 49.74 6.17
C LYS A 16 -13.20 48.21 6.34
N THR A 17 -12.07 47.50 6.42
CA THR A 17 -12.01 46.05 6.58
C THR A 17 -11.41 45.65 7.93
N VAL A 18 -11.85 44.52 8.44
CA VAL A 18 -11.30 43.86 9.62
C VAL A 18 -10.78 42.48 9.20
N GLU A 19 -9.50 42.27 9.36
CA GLU A 19 -8.84 40.98 9.08
C GLU A 19 -8.64 40.23 10.41
N LEU A 20 -9.26 39.08 10.56
CA LEU A 20 -9.03 38.15 11.66
C LEU A 20 -8.21 36.98 11.15
N LYS A 21 -6.96 36.86 11.57
CA LYS A 21 -6.10 35.73 11.28
C LYS A 21 -6.06 34.82 12.49
N VAL A 22 -6.52 33.55 12.32
CA VAL A 22 -6.47 32.52 13.34
C VAL A 22 -5.37 31.55 12.95
N ASN A 23 -4.37 31.38 13.82
CA ASN A 23 -3.27 30.45 13.58
C ASN A 23 -3.67 29.00 13.91
N ALA A 24 -2.99 28.03 13.29
CA ALA A 24 -3.19 26.63 13.61
C ALA A 24 -2.82 26.35 15.07
N GLY A 25 -3.78 25.88 15.85
CA GLY A 25 -3.59 25.64 17.28
C GLY A 25 -2.92 24.30 17.58
N LYS A 26 -2.11 24.28 18.65
CA LYS A 26 -1.42 23.09 19.15
C LYS A 26 -2.25 22.30 20.17
N SER A 27 -3.21 22.93 20.83
CA SER A 27 -3.98 22.35 21.94
C SER A 27 -5.37 21.87 21.49
N LYS A 28 -5.42 20.97 20.53
CA LYS A 28 -6.68 20.37 20.06
C LYS A 28 -7.30 19.46 21.13
N PRO A 29 -8.66 19.29 21.16
CA PRO A 29 -9.65 19.99 20.36
C PRO A 29 -9.96 21.39 20.89
N TYR A 30 -10.28 22.32 19.99
CA TYR A 30 -10.86 23.61 20.35
C TYR A 30 -12.38 23.46 20.43
N THR A 31 -12.98 23.85 21.56
CA THR A 31 -14.41 23.69 21.80
C THR A 31 -15.13 25.03 21.95
N TYR A 32 -16.36 25.10 21.49
CA TYR A 32 -17.28 26.19 21.77
C TYR A 32 -18.54 25.59 22.40
N LYS A 33 -18.90 26.06 23.62
CA LYS A 33 -19.98 25.50 24.42
C LYS A 33 -19.87 23.97 24.58
N SER A 34 -18.67 23.50 24.91
CA SER A 34 -18.31 22.08 25.09
C SER A 34 -18.42 21.19 23.84
N LYS A 35 -18.58 21.77 22.65
CA LYS A 35 -18.68 21.07 21.37
C LYS A 35 -17.54 21.45 20.46
N ALA A 36 -16.98 20.48 19.73
CA ALA A 36 -16.04 20.72 18.65
C ALA A 36 -16.76 20.76 17.30
N TYR A 37 -16.24 21.54 16.37
CA TYR A 37 -16.86 21.75 15.07
C TYR A 37 -15.82 21.61 13.97
N LYS A 38 -16.25 21.10 12.82
CA LYS A 38 -15.48 21.09 11.58
C LYS A 38 -16.22 21.77 10.44
N ARG A 39 -15.47 22.22 9.44
CA ARG A 39 -16.03 22.71 8.21
C ARG A 39 -16.24 21.55 7.25
N ASN A 40 -17.45 21.43 6.72
CA ASN A 40 -17.78 20.52 5.67
C ASN A 40 -18.36 21.35 4.51
N ASP A 41 -17.52 21.60 3.52
CA ASP A 41 -17.84 22.51 2.41
C ASP A 41 -18.33 23.89 2.89
N THR A 42 -19.61 24.17 2.69
CA THR A 42 -20.25 25.44 3.04
C THR A 42 -20.83 25.46 4.45
N THR A 43 -20.95 24.32 5.13
CA THR A 43 -21.58 24.20 6.44
C THR A 43 -20.59 23.90 7.55
N THR A 44 -20.90 24.36 8.76
CA THR A 44 -20.18 24.00 9.97
C THR A 44 -21.00 22.93 10.69
N ILE A 45 -20.42 21.76 10.90
CA ILE A 45 -21.05 20.63 11.57
C ILE A 45 -20.32 20.32 12.88
N GLU A 46 -21.06 19.79 13.85
CA GLU A 46 -20.50 19.24 15.07
C GLU A 46 -19.75 17.94 14.75
N VAL A 47 -18.57 17.73 15.33
CA VAL A 47 -17.85 16.49 15.20
C VAL A 47 -18.51 15.40 16.06
N ASP A 48 -18.52 14.17 15.58
CA ASP A 48 -19.00 13.02 16.36
C ASP A 48 -18.02 12.64 17.48
N GLU A 49 -18.43 11.71 18.34
CA GLU A 49 -17.68 11.29 19.51
C GLU A 49 -16.33 10.65 19.13
N LEU A 50 -16.29 9.85 18.06
CA LEU A 50 -15.07 9.20 17.57
C LEU A 50 -14.07 10.24 17.05
N GLU A 51 -14.56 11.19 16.25
CA GLU A 51 -13.73 12.27 15.72
C GLU A 51 -13.23 13.19 16.84
N PHE A 52 -14.08 13.48 17.84
CA PHE A 52 -13.68 14.23 19.02
C PHE A 52 -12.54 13.55 19.77
N SER A 53 -12.65 12.25 20.02
CA SER A 53 -11.61 11.43 20.66
C SER A 53 -10.29 11.47 19.88
N ARG A 54 -10.34 11.39 18.55
CA ARG A 54 -9.16 11.53 17.68
C ARG A 54 -8.51 12.91 17.79
N LEU A 55 -9.30 13.97 17.87
CA LEU A 55 -8.78 15.33 18.08
C LEU A 55 -8.07 15.48 19.43
N VAL A 56 -8.58 14.85 20.49
CA VAL A 56 -7.94 14.81 21.82
C VAL A 56 -6.58 14.12 21.72
N LEU A 57 -6.52 12.95 21.10
CA LEU A 57 -5.27 12.20 20.90
C LEU A 57 -4.27 13.00 20.07
N GLN A 58 -4.74 13.63 18.99
CA GLN A 58 -3.92 14.49 18.14
C GLN A 58 -3.35 15.68 18.92
N GLY A 59 -4.16 16.30 19.79
CA GLY A 59 -3.73 17.39 20.64
C GLY A 59 -2.66 17.00 21.66
N LYS A 60 -2.69 15.76 22.12
CA LYS A 60 -1.70 15.17 23.03
C LYS A 60 -0.50 14.55 22.27
N ASN A 61 -0.51 14.55 20.94
CA ASN A 61 0.45 13.85 20.10
C ASN A 61 0.56 12.33 20.42
N ILE A 62 -0.57 11.72 20.79
CA ILE A 62 -0.69 10.28 21.08
C ILE A 62 -1.40 9.62 19.90
N ARG A 63 -0.93 8.46 19.49
CA ARG A 63 -1.54 7.62 18.46
C ARG A 63 -2.36 6.50 19.08
N PHE A 64 -3.36 6.01 18.37
CA PHE A 64 -4.23 4.94 18.84
C PHE A 64 -3.42 3.69 19.29
N GLU A 65 -2.43 3.28 18.51
CA GLU A 65 -1.58 2.12 18.83
C GLU A 65 -0.79 2.25 20.15
N GLN A 66 -0.62 3.47 20.67
CA GLN A 66 0.10 3.77 21.91
C GLN A 66 -0.78 3.72 23.15
N LEU A 67 -2.11 3.71 22.99
CA LEU A 67 -3.02 3.60 24.08
C LEU A 67 -2.88 2.24 24.77
N SER A 68 -3.03 2.22 26.10
CA SER A 68 -3.00 0.99 26.88
C SER A 68 -4.10 0.03 26.41
N SER A 69 -3.74 -1.22 26.18
CA SER A 69 -4.71 -2.28 25.89
C SER A 69 -5.49 -2.63 27.16
N GLU A 70 -6.77 -2.93 27.02
CA GLU A 70 -7.56 -3.48 28.13
C GLU A 70 -7.12 -4.91 28.46
N ASN A 71 -6.63 -5.66 27.46
CA ASN A 71 -6.11 -7.01 27.65
C ASN A 71 -4.63 -6.98 28.01
N GLN A 72 -4.31 -7.28 29.25
CA GLN A 72 -2.93 -7.34 29.75
C GLN A 72 -2.37 -8.78 29.82
N ASN A 73 -3.10 -9.78 29.31
CA ASN A 73 -2.67 -11.18 29.27
C ASN A 73 -2.40 -11.63 27.83
N LEU A 74 -1.46 -10.95 27.16
CA LEU A 74 -1.13 -11.19 25.76
C LEU A 74 -0.07 -12.28 25.62
N LYS A 75 -0.19 -13.08 24.53
CA LYS A 75 0.79 -14.09 24.10
C LYS A 75 1.32 -13.72 22.72
N PHE A 76 2.57 -14.05 22.43
CA PHE A 76 3.30 -13.57 21.26
C PHE A 76 4.07 -14.68 20.54
N SER A 77 3.51 -15.88 20.43
CA SER A 77 4.20 -17.03 19.79
C SER A 77 4.59 -16.74 18.34
N VAL A 78 3.69 -16.09 17.58
CA VAL A 78 3.94 -15.72 16.18
C VAL A 78 5.03 -14.66 16.08
N LEU A 79 5.00 -13.63 16.93
CA LEU A 79 6.01 -12.58 16.95
C LEU A 79 7.38 -13.14 17.36
N GLU A 80 7.43 -13.97 18.40
CA GLU A 80 8.64 -14.61 18.91
C GLU A 80 9.31 -15.46 17.81
N GLU A 81 8.55 -16.34 17.16
CA GLU A 81 9.06 -17.17 16.05
C GLU A 81 9.68 -16.31 14.95
N LYS A 82 9.00 -15.24 14.52
CA LYS A 82 9.52 -14.36 13.48
C LYS A 82 10.77 -13.59 13.92
N LEU A 83 10.84 -13.15 15.17
CA LEU A 83 12.03 -12.47 15.71
C LEU A 83 13.23 -13.42 15.82
N ILE A 84 13.01 -14.66 16.27
CA ILE A 84 14.04 -15.70 16.29
C ILE A 84 14.58 -15.94 14.86
N GLN A 85 13.69 -16.15 13.90
CA GLN A 85 14.06 -16.44 12.50
C GLN A 85 14.76 -15.28 11.79
N LYS A 86 14.38 -14.03 12.07
CA LYS A 86 14.83 -12.85 11.31
C LYS A 86 15.96 -12.08 11.99
N ILE A 87 15.98 -12.04 13.31
CA ILE A 87 16.91 -11.21 14.10
C ILE A 87 17.83 -12.11 14.93
N GLY A 88 17.47 -13.38 15.16
CA GLY A 88 18.29 -14.34 15.91
C GLY A 88 18.27 -14.11 17.41
N ILE A 89 17.14 -13.63 17.96
CA ILE A 89 16.97 -13.60 19.42
C ILE A 89 16.80 -15.02 19.96
N ASP A 90 17.18 -15.26 21.21
CA ASP A 90 17.01 -16.57 21.86
C ASP A 90 15.56 -16.81 22.26
N ARG A 91 14.89 -15.77 22.77
CA ARG A 91 13.48 -15.77 23.20
C ARG A 91 12.94 -14.34 23.27
N LEU A 92 11.62 -14.20 23.22
CA LEU A 92 10.95 -12.92 23.43
C LEU A 92 10.75 -12.68 24.93
N ASP A 93 11.50 -11.74 25.49
CA ASP A 93 11.39 -11.33 26.88
C ASP A 93 10.78 -9.93 27.02
N LYS A 94 10.53 -9.54 28.27
CA LYS A 94 9.94 -8.24 28.61
C LYS A 94 10.82 -7.06 28.18
N ASN A 95 12.15 -7.22 28.13
CA ASN A 95 13.07 -6.17 27.71
C ASN A 95 12.99 -5.94 26.21
N ILE A 96 12.85 -7.01 25.44
CA ILE A 96 12.64 -6.92 23.99
C ILE A 96 11.28 -6.25 23.71
N LEU A 97 10.22 -6.62 24.42
CA LEU A 97 8.91 -5.96 24.29
C LEU A 97 8.98 -4.45 24.58
N LYS A 98 9.72 -4.05 25.61
CA LYS A 98 9.98 -2.62 25.88
C LYS A 98 10.78 -1.94 24.77
N THR A 99 11.81 -2.60 24.24
CA THR A 99 12.61 -2.08 23.12
C THR A 99 11.79 -1.91 21.84
N LEU A 100 10.78 -2.76 21.65
CA LEU A 100 9.83 -2.66 20.54
C LEU A 100 8.69 -1.65 20.84
N ASN A 101 8.68 -1.00 22.00
CA ASN A 101 7.60 -0.11 22.48
C ASN A 101 6.22 -0.81 22.56
N LEU A 102 6.18 -2.11 22.84
CA LEU A 102 4.96 -2.89 22.99
C LEU A 102 4.50 -2.97 24.44
N PHE A 103 5.40 -2.70 25.38
CA PHE A 103 5.17 -2.75 26.82
C PHE A 103 5.88 -1.61 27.54
N SER A 104 5.23 -1.04 28.56
CA SER A 104 5.86 -0.16 29.54
C SER A 104 5.58 -0.65 30.97
N ASP A 105 6.44 -0.26 31.95
CA ASP A 105 6.19 -0.63 33.35
C ASP A 105 5.04 0.16 33.97
N SER A 106 4.72 1.35 33.44
CA SER A 106 3.64 2.20 33.93
C SER A 106 2.27 1.81 33.37
N ASP A 107 2.19 1.49 32.07
CA ASP A 107 0.91 1.38 31.37
C ASP A 107 0.63 -0.05 30.86
N GLY A 108 1.60 -0.97 31.03
CA GLY A 108 1.49 -2.34 30.54
C GLY A 108 1.62 -2.46 29.03
N PHE A 109 0.86 -3.37 28.42
CA PHE A 109 0.76 -3.56 26.98
C PHE A 109 -0.13 -2.49 26.34
N ASN A 110 0.24 -2.06 25.15
CA ASN A 110 -0.53 -1.13 24.34
C ASN A 110 -1.27 -1.84 23.18
N HIS A 111 -2.08 -1.10 22.40
CA HIS A 111 -2.80 -1.69 21.27
C HIS A 111 -1.88 -2.21 20.17
N ALA A 112 -0.66 -1.65 20.00
CA ALA A 112 0.30 -2.24 19.06
C ALA A 112 0.72 -3.66 19.50
N ALA A 113 0.91 -3.87 20.80
CA ALA A 113 1.18 -5.20 21.37
C ALA A 113 -0.01 -6.14 21.15
N GLU A 114 -1.22 -5.67 21.41
CA GLU A 114 -2.44 -6.45 21.20
C GLU A 114 -2.60 -6.89 19.74
N LEU A 115 -2.40 -6.00 18.77
CA LEU A 115 -2.43 -6.30 17.34
C LEU A 115 -1.38 -7.34 16.91
N LEU A 116 -0.24 -7.37 17.58
CA LEU A 116 0.85 -8.32 17.31
C LEU A 116 0.74 -9.60 18.13
N SER A 117 -0.18 -9.67 19.09
CA SER A 117 -0.42 -10.86 19.92
C SER A 117 -1.09 -11.98 19.13
N ASP A 118 -1.02 -13.19 19.66
CA ASP A 118 -1.57 -14.39 19.00
C ASP A 118 -3.10 -14.34 18.85
N SER A 119 -3.79 -13.54 19.71
CA SER A 119 -5.24 -13.34 19.68
C SER A 119 -5.58 -11.92 20.13
N ASN A 120 -6.48 -11.26 19.41
CA ASN A 120 -6.96 -9.91 19.68
C ASN A 120 -8.41 -9.74 19.20
N ASP A 121 -9.03 -8.59 19.47
CA ASP A 121 -10.41 -8.30 19.06
C ASP A 121 -10.54 -7.34 17.87
N PHE A 122 -9.44 -7.06 17.19
CA PHE A 122 -9.45 -6.16 16.04
C PHE A 122 -9.94 -6.86 14.76
N PRO A 123 -10.66 -6.14 13.90
CA PRO A 123 -11.00 -6.65 12.57
C PRO A 123 -9.74 -6.72 11.69
N GLY A 124 -9.58 -7.85 11.00
CA GLY A 124 -8.40 -8.14 10.22
C GLY A 124 -8.56 -7.92 8.71
N ILE A 125 -8.43 -8.99 7.94
CA ILE A 125 -8.42 -8.98 6.48
C ILE A 125 -9.54 -9.88 5.95
N ASP A 126 -10.37 -9.34 5.03
CA ASP A 126 -11.38 -10.09 4.28
C ASP A 126 -10.98 -10.18 2.81
N ILE A 127 -10.89 -11.41 2.29
CA ILE A 127 -10.46 -11.72 0.93
C ILE A 127 -11.60 -12.38 0.18
N ALA A 128 -11.92 -11.86 -1.01
CA ALA A 128 -12.85 -12.48 -1.93
C ALA A 128 -12.20 -12.65 -3.32
N LYS A 129 -12.14 -13.88 -3.82
CA LYS A 129 -11.78 -14.17 -5.22
C LYS A 129 -13.07 -14.35 -6.02
N PHE A 130 -13.23 -13.52 -7.03
CA PHE A 130 -14.36 -13.54 -7.95
C PHE A 130 -14.03 -14.35 -9.21
N GLY A 131 -15.08 -14.93 -9.80
CA GLY A 131 -15.05 -15.53 -11.11
C GLY A 131 -15.33 -14.52 -12.22
N GLU A 132 -16.13 -14.91 -13.20
CA GLU A 132 -16.47 -14.05 -14.36
C GLU A 132 -17.20 -12.75 -13.99
N SER A 133 -17.86 -12.73 -12.84
CA SER A 133 -18.53 -11.54 -12.32
C SER A 133 -18.42 -11.44 -10.80
N ILE A 134 -18.72 -10.26 -10.24
CA ILE A 134 -18.76 -10.03 -8.79
C ILE A 134 -19.85 -10.87 -8.08
N SER A 135 -20.81 -11.41 -8.81
CA SER A 135 -21.84 -12.29 -8.27
C SER A 135 -21.37 -13.74 -8.11
N VAL A 136 -20.21 -14.10 -8.67
CA VAL A 136 -19.61 -15.42 -8.59
C VAL A 136 -18.39 -15.39 -7.69
N ILE A 137 -18.56 -15.79 -6.44
CA ILE A 137 -17.46 -15.88 -5.47
C ILE A 137 -16.87 -17.31 -5.56
N GLN A 138 -15.63 -17.42 -6.00
CA GLN A 138 -14.90 -18.69 -6.09
C GLN A 138 -14.28 -19.09 -4.75
N LYS A 139 -13.79 -18.11 -3.98
CA LYS A 139 -13.21 -18.33 -2.64
C LYS A 139 -13.46 -17.09 -1.79
N ARG A 140 -13.77 -17.30 -0.53
CA ARG A 140 -13.74 -16.27 0.51
C ARG A 140 -12.89 -16.76 1.67
N ALA A 141 -12.05 -15.89 2.21
CA ALA A 141 -11.25 -16.14 3.39
C ALA A 141 -11.22 -14.88 4.26
N THR A 142 -11.48 -15.05 5.54
CA THR A 142 -11.44 -13.97 6.53
C THR A 142 -10.40 -14.35 7.58
N PHE A 143 -9.46 -13.47 7.82
CA PHE A 143 -8.40 -13.57 8.83
C PHE A 143 -8.59 -12.41 9.79
N GLU A 144 -9.03 -12.71 11.01
CA GLU A 144 -9.33 -11.71 12.04
C GLU A 144 -9.13 -12.29 13.44
N HIS A 145 -9.03 -11.43 14.43
CA HIS A 145 -8.85 -11.82 15.84
C HIS A 145 -7.56 -12.57 16.11
N GLU A 146 -6.57 -12.43 15.25
CA GLU A 146 -5.25 -13.05 15.37
C GLU A 146 -4.13 -12.04 15.06
N SER A 147 -2.88 -12.44 15.27
CA SER A 147 -1.73 -11.57 14.99
C SER A 147 -1.75 -11.04 13.56
N ILE A 148 -1.61 -9.73 13.38
CA ILE A 148 -1.50 -9.10 12.06
C ILE A 148 -0.33 -9.65 11.24
N LEU A 149 0.68 -10.24 11.89
CA LEU A 149 1.79 -10.95 11.22
C LEU A 149 1.33 -12.28 10.62
N LYS A 150 0.39 -12.96 11.28
CA LYS A 150 -0.24 -14.17 10.77
C LYS A 150 -1.22 -13.84 9.66
N GLU A 151 -2.09 -12.84 9.85
CA GLU A 151 -3.01 -12.34 8.83
C GLU A 151 -2.29 -11.98 7.52
N LEU A 152 -1.16 -11.25 7.62
CA LEU A 152 -0.31 -10.93 6.48
C LEU A 152 0.19 -12.19 5.76
N SER A 153 0.66 -13.18 6.53
CA SER A 153 1.21 -14.43 5.97
C SER A 153 0.13 -15.24 5.27
N GLU A 154 -1.05 -15.37 5.87
CA GLU A 154 -2.19 -16.10 5.30
C GLU A 154 -2.74 -15.41 4.04
N ALA A 155 -2.84 -14.08 4.03
CA ALA A 155 -3.26 -13.34 2.85
C ALA A 155 -2.26 -13.51 1.68
N VAL A 156 -0.94 -13.58 1.96
CA VAL A 156 0.08 -13.89 0.96
C VAL A 156 -0.08 -15.32 0.43
N ASN A 157 -0.44 -16.29 1.27
CA ASN A 157 -0.71 -17.66 0.82
C ASN A 157 -1.91 -17.71 -0.13
N VAL A 158 -3.02 -17.04 0.21
CA VAL A 158 -4.18 -16.96 -0.71
C VAL A 158 -3.80 -16.27 -2.03
N TYR A 159 -2.99 -15.21 -1.99
CA TYR A 159 -2.48 -14.59 -3.20
C TYR A 159 -1.70 -15.59 -4.07
N LYS A 160 -0.83 -16.41 -3.48
CA LYS A 160 -0.04 -17.41 -4.21
C LYS A 160 -0.91 -18.45 -4.91
N ASP A 161 -1.98 -18.91 -4.28
CA ASP A 161 -2.90 -19.88 -4.83
C ASP A 161 -3.49 -19.44 -6.19
N PHE A 162 -3.69 -18.13 -6.42
CA PHE A 162 -4.39 -17.60 -7.59
C PHE A 162 -3.51 -16.85 -8.59
N TYR A 163 -2.37 -16.31 -8.15
CA TYR A 163 -1.55 -15.44 -9.00
C TYR A 163 -0.11 -15.93 -9.20
N GLN A 164 0.21 -17.10 -8.65
CA GLN A 164 1.49 -17.77 -8.91
C GLN A 164 1.25 -19.17 -9.45
N TYR A 165 2.09 -19.59 -10.37
CA TYR A 165 2.14 -20.97 -10.85
C TYR A 165 3.55 -21.31 -11.32
N GLU A 166 3.86 -22.61 -11.38
CA GLU A 166 5.11 -23.09 -11.94
C GLU A 166 4.88 -23.59 -13.37
N GLU A 167 5.64 -23.06 -14.30
CA GLU A 167 5.68 -23.56 -15.68
C GLU A 167 6.85 -24.55 -15.81
N ILE A 168 6.55 -25.74 -16.32
CA ILE A 168 7.57 -26.78 -16.57
C ILE A 168 7.97 -26.70 -18.04
N ASN A 169 9.12 -26.07 -18.31
CA ASN A 169 9.70 -25.99 -19.65
C ASN A 169 10.80 -27.04 -19.80
N GLY A 170 10.44 -28.23 -20.37
CA GLY A 170 11.36 -29.34 -20.58
C GLY A 170 11.69 -30.11 -19.29
N ILE A 171 12.69 -31.00 -19.37
CA ILE A 171 13.01 -31.95 -18.29
C ILE A 171 13.67 -31.33 -17.07
N GLU A 172 14.17 -30.07 -17.13
CA GLU A 172 15.08 -29.55 -16.09
C GLU A 172 14.77 -28.20 -15.48
N ARG A 173 13.75 -27.44 -15.89
CA ARG A 173 13.53 -26.09 -15.34
C ARG A 173 12.06 -25.80 -15.01
N LYS A 174 11.78 -25.72 -13.72
CA LYS A 174 10.58 -25.06 -13.19
C LYS A 174 10.79 -23.55 -13.20
N LYS A 175 9.92 -22.81 -13.86
CA LYS A 175 9.90 -21.36 -13.82
C LYS A 175 8.69 -20.90 -13.03
N LYS A 176 8.95 -20.19 -11.94
CA LYS A 176 7.89 -19.52 -11.17
C LYS A 176 7.39 -18.32 -11.96
N ILE A 177 6.11 -18.30 -12.25
CA ILE A 177 5.43 -17.18 -12.93
C ILE A 177 4.53 -16.49 -11.94
N GLU A 178 4.63 -15.16 -11.90
CA GLU A 178 3.81 -14.30 -11.08
C GLU A 178 2.94 -13.43 -12.00
N ARG A 179 1.63 -13.68 -11.99
CA ARG A 179 0.68 -12.87 -12.76
C ARG A 179 0.56 -11.43 -12.22
N ILE A 180 0.77 -11.27 -10.92
CA ILE A 180 0.94 -10.00 -10.22
C ILE A 180 2.26 -10.13 -9.44
N PRO A 181 3.19 -9.16 -9.48
CA PRO A 181 4.44 -9.27 -8.75
C PRO A 181 4.21 -9.47 -7.23
N GLU A 182 4.78 -10.52 -6.64
CA GLU A 182 4.64 -10.85 -5.22
C GLU A 182 5.09 -9.67 -4.34
N ASN A 183 6.22 -9.04 -4.71
CA ASN A 183 6.75 -7.92 -3.95
C ASN A 183 5.79 -6.72 -3.91
N ALA A 184 5.07 -6.44 -5.03
CA ALA A 184 4.07 -5.38 -5.05
C ALA A 184 2.87 -5.70 -4.16
N PHE A 185 2.38 -6.95 -4.18
CA PHE A 185 1.28 -7.39 -3.33
C PHE A 185 1.66 -7.30 -1.84
N ARG A 186 2.82 -7.84 -1.45
CA ARG A 186 3.32 -7.81 -0.06
C ARG A 186 3.53 -6.40 0.45
N GLU A 187 4.17 -5.53 -0.34
CA GLU A 187 4.40 -4.13 0.02
C GLU A 187 3.08 -3.38 0.19
N THR A 188 2.12 -3.59 -0.73
CA THR A 188 0.80 -2.96 -0.64
C THR A 188 0.05 -3.40 0.60
N LEU A 189 0.06 -4.70 0.92
CA LEU A 189 -0.65 -5.23 2.08
C LEU A 189 0.01 -4.81 3.40
N ALA A 190 1.34 -4.83 3.48
CA ALA A 190 2.07 -4.35 4.65
C ALA A 190 1.80 -2.85 4.90
N ASN A 191 1.82 -2.03 3.84
CA ASN A 191 1.44 -0.62 3.94
C ASN A 191 -0.02 -0.44 4.37
N ALA A 192 -0.94 -1.27 3.88
CA ALA A 192 -2.33 -1.25 4.31
C ALA A 192 -2.47 -1.50 5.82
N LEU A 193 -1.71 -2.44 6.39
CA LEU A 193 -1.70 -2.74 7.83
C LEU A 193 -1.07 -1.61 8.66
N ILE A 194 0.08 -1.07 8.21
CA ILE A 194 0.80 0.00 8.93
C ILE A 194 0.03 1.32 8.91
N HIS A 195 -0.65 1.63 7.81
CA HIS A 195 -1.35 2.91 7.63
C HIS A 195 -2.85 2.85 7.93
N ARG A 196 -3.39 1.68 8.27
CA ARG A 196 -4.78 1.51 8.67
C ARG A 196 -5.13 2.38 9.89
N THR A 197 -6.36 2.86 9.92
CA THR A 197 -6.99 3.48 11.08
C THR A 197 -7.62 2.39 11.95
N TRP A 198 -6.95 2.00 13.04
CA TRP A 198 -7.30 0.82 13.84
C TRP A 198 -8.49 1.03 14.79
N ASP A 199 -8.86 2.27 15.09
CA ASP A 199 -10.07 2.63 15.85
C ASP A 199 -11.37 2.58 15.02
N VAL A 200 -11.26 2.17 13.74
CA VAL A 200 -12.42 1.90 12.87
C VAL A 200 -12.66 0.40 12.80
N ASN A 201 -13.87 -0.02 13.16
CA ASN A 201 -14.29 -1.42 13.08
C ASN A 201 -14.65 -1.80 11.62
N ALA A 202 -13.65 -1.89 10.75
CA ALA A 202 -13.80 -2.29 9.36
C ALA A 202 -12.56 -3.06 8.90
N GLN A 203 -12.72 -4.16 8.19
CA GLN A 203 -11.63 -5.00 7.69
C GLN A 203 -10.87 -4.34 6.54
N ILE A 204 -9.59 -4.71 6.35
CA ILE A 204 -8.90 -4.51 5.07
C ILE A 204 -9.54 -5.49 4.08
N ARG A 205 -10.04 -4.98 2.96
CA ARG A 205 -10.66 -5.79 1.91
C ARG A 205 -9.68 -6.04 0.78
N ILE A 206 -9.56 -7.30 0.39
CA ILE A 206 -8.77 -7.76 -0.76
C ILE A 206 -9.73 -8.42 -1.75
N LEU A 207 -9.99 -7.74 -2.86
CA LEU A 207 -10.85 -8.24 -3.93
C LEU A 207 -9.96 -8.71 -5.07
N MET A 208 -10.06 -9.99 -5.39
CA MET A 208 -9.23 -10.68 -6.37
C MET A 208 -10.04 -10.99 -7.63
N PHE A 209 -9.63 -10.44 -8.78
CA PHE A 209 -10.23 -10.64 -10.09
C PHE A 209 -9.23 -11.34 -11.02
N ASP A 210 -9.67 -11.80 -12.18
CA ASP A 210 -8.77 -12.46 -13.13
C ASP A 210 -7.75 -11.51 -13.76
N ASP A 211 -8.04 -10.21 -13.77
CA ASP A 211 -7.22 -9.16 -14.37
C ASP A 211 -6.54 -8.23 -13.36
N ARG A 212 -6.89 -8.29 -12.07
CA ARG A 212 -6.35 -7.40 -11.02
C ARG A 212 -6.63 -7.89 -9.60
N ILE A 213 -5.92 -7.28 -8.64
CA ILE A 213 -6.27 -7.29 -7.22
C ILE A 213 -6.55 -5.85 -6.77
N GLU A 214 -7.59 -5.66 -5.98
CA GLU A 214 -7.90 -4.40 -5.31
C GLU A 214 -7.75 -4.57 -3.80
N ILE A 215 -6.90 -3.74 -3.17
CA ILE A 215 -6.68 -3.74 -1.72
C ILE A 215 -7.19 -2.40 -1.19
N THR A 216 -8.18 -2.45 -0.29
CA THR A 216 -8.76 -1.26 0.33
C THR A 216 -8.51 -1.29 1.84
N SER A 217 -7.79 -0.29 2.34
CA SER A 217 -7.50 -0.11 3.77
C SER A 217 -8.35 1.02 4.35
N PRO A 218 -8.98 0.82 5.54
CA PRO A 218 -9.67 1.90 6.26
C PRO A 218 -8.72 3.00 6.71
N GLY A 219 -9.12 4.25 6.50
CA GLY A 219 -8.37 5.46 6.83
C GLY A 219 -7.82 6.16 5.59
N GLY A 220 -8.09 7.47 5.46
CA GLY A 220 -7.53 8.33 4.43
C GLY A 220 -6.07 8.68 4.68
N LEU A 221 -5.55 9.73 4.05
CA LEU A 221 -4.18 10.20 4.30
C LEU A 221 -4.00 10.69 5.74
N SER A 222 -2.79 10.53 6.25
CA SER A 222 -2.41 11.15 7.53
C SER A 222 -2.41 12.68 7.40
N SER A 223 -2.82 13.37 8.47
CA SER A 223 -2.83 14.84 8.48
C SER A 223 -1.45 15.41 8.13
N GLY A 224 -1.42 16.39 7.23
CA GLY A 224 -0.19 17.07 6.82
C GLY A 224 0.52 16.43 5.61
N ILE A 225 -0.05 15.42 4.98
CA ILE A 225 0.44 14.85 3.71
C ILE A 225 -0.57 15.17 2.62
N SER A 226 -0.12 15.78 1.53
CA SER A 226 -0.92 15.93 0.31
C SER A 226 -0.93 14.62 -0.50
N GLU A 227 -1.93 14.47 -1.36
CA GLU A 227 -2.00 13.34 -2.28
C GLU A 227 -0.75 13.26 -3.18
N GLU A 228 -0.26 14.39 -3.65
CA GLU A 228 0.94 14.45 -4.48
C GLU A 228 2.20 13.95 -3.74
N GLU A 229 2.40 14.37 -2.49
CA GLU A 229 3.52 13.92 -1.66
C GLU A 229 3.44 12.42 -1.36
N TYR A 230 2.22 11.92 -1.08
CA TYR A 230 1.99 10.50 -0.87
C TYR A 230 2.34 9.68 -2.11
N LEU A 231 1.83 10.07 -3.28
CA LEU A 231 2.06 9.36 -4.55
C LEU A 231 3.52 9.39 -5.00
N LYS A 232 4.24 10.47 -4.70
CA LYS A 232 5.67 10.59 -4.99
C LYS A 232 6.57 9.86 -4.00
N GLY A 233 6.04 9.47 -2.84
CA GLY A 233 6.83 8.81 -1.78
C GLY A 233 7.90 9.72 -1.16
N ASN A 234 7.71 11.05 -1.21
CA ASN A 234 8.69 12.02 -0.70
C ASN A 234 8.67 12.14 0.83
N VAL A 235 7.56 11.79 1.46
CA VAL A 235 7.36 11.92 2.91
C VAL A 235 6.82 10.60 3.46
N SER A 236 7.46 10.12 4.52
CA SER A 236 7.02 8.92 5.25
C SER A 236 6.50 9.34 6.62
N ILE A 237 5.18 9.47 6.74
CA ILE A 237 4.52 9.67 8.03
C ILE A 237 3.72 8.40 8.33
N LEU A 238 4.27 7.55 9.20
CA LEU A 238 3.58 6.34 9.63
C LEU A 238 2.41 6.70 10.55
N ARG A 239 1.23 6.17 10.27
CA ARG A 239 0.08 6.28 11.17
C ARG A 239 0.33 5.47 12.44
N ASN A 240 0.87 4.26 12.27
CA ASN A 240 1.18 3.33 13.36
C ASN A 240 2.70 3.03 13.36
N PRO A 241 3.53 3.94 13.91
CA PRO A 241 4.99 3.80 13.88
C PRO A 241 5.52 2.65 14.74
N ILE A 242 4.82 2.20 15.78
CA ILE A 242 5.24 1.04 16.58
C ILE A 242 5.13 -0.22 15.71
N ILE A 243 3.97 -0.43 15.08
CA ILE A 243 3.76 -1.53 14.13
C ILE A 243 4.76 -1.44 12.97
N GLY A 244 4.94 -0.25 12.40
CA GLY A 244 5.92 -0.01 11.34
C GLY A 244 7.34 -0.37 11.73
N ASN A 245 7.77 -0.03 12.95
CA ASN A 245 9.09 -0.40 13.49
C ASN A 245 9.26 -1.92 13.65
N VAL A 246 8.23 -2.63 14.13
CA VAL A 246 8.27 -4.09 14.21
C VAL A 246 8.37 -4.72 12.83
N PHE A 247 7.56 -4.26 11.86
CA PHE A 247 7.61 -4.74 10.47
C PHE A 247 8.97 -4.48 9.82
N TYR A 248 9.57 -3.33 10.08
CA TYR A 248 10.94 -3.01 9.61
C TYR A 248 11.98 -3.96 10.19
N ARG A 249 11.96 -4.18 11.52
CA ARG A 249 12.89 -5.13 12.17
C ARG A 249 12.73 -6.56 11.66
N LEU A 250 11.52 -6.95 11.30
CA LEU A 250 11.24 -8.24 10.69
C LEU A 250 11.56 -8.29 9.17
N HIS A 251 12.12 -7.24 8.60
CA HIS A 251 12.42 -7.11 7.16
C HIS A 251 11.18 -7.30 6.26
N ILE A 252 10.00 -6.92 6.76
CA ILE A 252 8.76 -6.94 5.99
C ILE A 252 8.64 -5.68 5.12
N VAL A 253 9.04 -4.52 5.66
CA VAL A 253 9.02 -3.21 5.00
C VAL A 253 10.31 -2.44 5.23
N GLU A 254 10.51 -1.37 4.43
CA GLU A 254 11.52 -0.34 4.67
C GLU A 254 10.86 0.96 5.16
N ILE A 255 11.53 1.71 6.04
CA ILE A 255 10.96 2.94 6.64
C ILE A 255 11.23 4.20 5.78
N LEU A 256 11.96 4.08 4.68
CA LEU A 256 12.46 5.23 3.90
C LEU A 256 11.40 5.92 3.00
N GLY A 257 10.11 5.63 3.14
CA GLY A 257 9.07 6.18 2.26
C GLY A 257 9.09 5.62 0.83
N THR A 258 9.79 4.51 0.61
CA THR A 258 9.99 3.91 -0.70
C THR A 258 8.92 2.90 -1.12
N GLY A 259 7.84 2.72 -0.34
CA GLY A 259 6.81 1.72 -0.60
C GLY A 259 6.14 1.88 -1.97
N ILE A 260 5.58 3.05 -2.27
CA ILE A 260 4.98 3.34 -3.59
C ILE A 260 5.99 3.24 -4.73
N PRO A 261 7.19 3.85 -4.65
CA PRO A 261 8.26 3.60 -5.62
C PRO A 261 8.58 2.12 -5.86
N ARG A 262 8.63 1.28 -4.83
CA ARG A 262 8.88 -0.17 -4.95
C ARG A 262 7.74 -0.90 -5.65
N ILE A 263 6.49 -0.58 -5.32
CA ILE A 263 5.33 -1.12 -6.02
C ILE A 263 5.42 -0.77 -7.51
N ASN A 264 5.72 0.48 -7.86
CA ASN A 264 5.87 0.92 -9.24
C ASN A 264 7.06 0.25 -9.95
N GLU A 265 8.20 0.06 -9.25
CA GLU A 265 9.37 -0.63 -9.80
C GLU A 265 9.09 -2.10 -10.12
N ALA A 266 8.30 -2.79 -9.28
CA ALA A 266 7.87 -4.16 -9.55
C ALA A 266 7.07 -4.26 -10.87
N TYR A 267 6.42 -3.17 -11.29
CA TYR A 267 5.69 -3.06 -12.56
C TYR A 267 6.47 -2.36 -13.66
N ARG A 268 7.78 -2.14 -13.49
CA ARG A 268 8.59 -1.36 -14.45
C ARG A 268 8.45 -1.83 -15.89
N ASN A 269 8.43 -3.13 -16.10
CA ASN A 269 8.37 -3.76 -17.41
C ASN A 269 6.94 -4.15 -17.87
N SER A 270 5.91 -3.80 -17.11
CA SER A 270 4.51 -4.04 -17.46
C SER A 270 3.91 -2.83 -18.17
N ALA A 271 3.09 -3.06 -19.19
CA ALA A 271 2.31 -2.00 -19.83
C ALA A 271 1.25 -1.43 -18.86
N LYS A 272 0.67 -2.29 -18.04
CA LYS A 272 -0.29 -1.89 -17.00
C LYS A 272 0.47 -1.47 -15.75
N LYS A 273 0.00 -0.40 -15.11
CA LYS A 273 0.62 0.15 -13.89
C LYS A 273 -0.34 0.07 -12.71
N PRO A 274 0.18 -0.02 -11.47
CA PRO A 274 -0.62 0.11 -10.27
C PRO A 274 -1.38 1.44 -10.24
N ARG A 275 -2.56 1.43 -9.63
CA ARG A 275 -3.36 2.64 -9.42
C ARG A 275 -3.59 2.82 -7.93
N PHE A 276 -3.46 4.05 -7.48
CA PHE A 276 -3.68 4.46 -6.10
C PHE A 276 -4.86 5.44 -6.09
N GLU A 277 -5.90 5.12 -5.34
CA GLU A 277 -7.11 5.94 -5.22
C GLU A 277 -7.27 6.31 -3.74
N ILE A 278 -7.25 7.61 -3.48
CA ILE A 278 -7.28 8.18 -2.14
C ILE A 278 -8.67 8.76 -1.91
N PHE A 279 -9.33 8.26 -0.87
CA PHE A 279 -10.62 8.74 -0.41
C PHE A 279 -10.48 9.33 0.99
N GLU A 280 -11.48 10.06 1.44
CA GLU A 280 -11.49 10.66 2.79
C GLU A 280 -11.27 9.62 3.90
N ASN A 281 -11.91 8.45 3.78
CA ASN A 281 -11.94 7.41 4.82
C ASN A 281 -11.32 6.07 4.38
N SER A 282 -10.64 6.01 3.25
CA SER A 282 -9.96 4.80 2.78
C SER A 282 -8.93 5.10 1.71
N ILE A 283 -7.97 4.18 1.56
CA ILE A 283 -7.04 4.16 0.43
C ILE A 283 -7.21 2.84 -0.28
N LYS A 284 -7.41 2.89 -1.61
CA LYS A 284 -7.51 1.71 -2.46
C LYS A 284 -6.33 1.65 -3.41
N VAL A 285 -5.68 0.50 -3.45
CA VAL A 285 -4.60 0.20 -4.40
C VAL A 285 -5.07 -0.92 -5.32
N THR A 286 -4.97 -0.68 -6.63
CA THR A 286 -5.26 -1.66 -7.67
C THR A 286 -3.96 -2.14 -8.29
N LEU A 287 -3.70 -3.43 -8.17
CA LEU A 287 -2.56 -4.13 -8.76
C LEU A 287 -3.05 -4.94 -9.97
N PRO A 288 -2.81 -4.49 -11.21
CA PRO A 288 -3.24 -5.22 -12.40
C PRO A 288 -2.40 -6.47 -12.60
N VAL A 289 -3.01 -7.50 -13.20
CA VAL A 289 -2.25 -8.62 -13.75
C VAL A 289 -1.29 -8.06 -14.79
N THR A 290 -0.01 -8.38 -14.62
CA THR A 290 1.01 -8.04 -15.60
C THR A 290 0.78 -8.90 -16.84
N ASP A 291 0.75 -8.28 -17.98
CA ASP A 291 0.84 -9.01 -19.25
C ASP A 291 2.29 -9.50 -19.41
N VAL A 292 2.78 -10.24 -18.42
CA VAL A 292 4.04 -10.97 -18.51
C VAL A 292 3.74 -12.23 -19.30
N MET A 293 3.37 -12.06 -20.54
CA MET A 293 3.81 -13.00 -21.54
C MET A 293 5.33 -12.91 -21.53
N ASP A 294 5.96 -14.01 -21.19
CA ASP A 294 7.40 -14.13 -21.11
C ASP A 294 8.07 -13.58 -22.34
N LEU A 295 8.56 -12.36 -22.23
CA LEU A 295 9.50 -11.86 -23.22
C LEU A 295 10.79 -12.65 -23.05
N THR A 296 11.12 -13.45 -24.05
CA THR A 296 12.43 -14.10 -24.11
C THR A 296 13.55 -13.04 -24.05
N LYS A 297 14.74 -13.45 -23.72
CA LYS A 297 15.92 -12.55 -23.72
C LYS A 297 16.06 -11.84 -25.07
N ASP A 298 15.77 -12.53 -26.17
CA ASP A 298 15.85 -12.02 -27.52
C ASP A 298 14.76 -10.98 -27.80
N GLU A 299 13.52 -11.24 -27.36
CA GLU A 299 12.41 -10.28 -27.46
C GLU A 299 12.65 -9.00 -26.65
N LYS A 300 13.23 -9.14 -25.43
CA LYS A 300 13.65 -7.97 -24.63
C LYS A 300 14.69 -7.12 -25.35
N THR A 301 15.64 -7.78 -26.03
CA THR A 301 16.66 -7.08 -26.82
C THR A 301 16.04 -6.30 -27.98
N VAL A 302 15.08 -6.88 -28.69
CA VAL A 302 14.35 -6.19 -29.78
C VAL A 302 13.50 -5.04 -29.23
N LEU A 303 12.79 -5.27 -28.13
CA LEU A 303 11.92 -4.25 -27.53
C LEU A 303 12.70 -3.04 -26.97
N ALA A 304 13.93 -3.25 -26.52
CA ALA A 304 14.81 -2.19 -25.97
C ALA A 304 15.23 -1.17 -27.06
N VAL A 305 15.29 -1.55 -28.33
CA VAL A 305 15.66 -0.66 -29.43
C VAL A 305 14.45 0.03 -30.09
N LEU A 306 13.23 -0.30 -29.64
CA LEU A 306 11.99 0.33 -30.09
C LEU A 306 11.55 1.43 -29.10
N SER A 307 10.96 2.50 -29.61
CA SER A 307 10.39 3.60 -28.82
C SER A 307 8.91 3.84 -29.15
N LYS A 308 8.19 4.49 -28.21
CA LYS A 308 6.75 4.80 -28.39
C LYS A 308 6.48 5.80 -29.51
N ASN A 309 7.38 6.74 -29.71
CA ASN A 309 7.12 7.92 -30.57
C ASN A 309 7.86 7.89 -31.91
N ILE A 310 8.73 6.91 -32.14
CA ILE A 310 9.56 6.83 -33.34
C ILE A 310 9.39 5.45 -34.00
N PRO A 311 8.46 5.29 -34.96
CA PRO A 311 8.28 4.04 -35.68
C PRO A 311 9.53 3.70 -36.50
N ARG A 312 10.07 2.50 -36.36
CA ARG A 312 11.28 2.03 -37.08
C ARG A 312 10.95 0.94 -38.08
N GLN A 313 11.58 0.99 -39.25
CA GLN A 313 11.55 -0.11 -40.19
C GLN A 313 12.43 -1.27 -39.76
N ILE A 314 12.15 -2.48 -40.24
CA ILE A 314 12.89 -3.69 -39.89
C ILE A 314 14.39 -3.58 -40.18
N SER A 315 14.78 -2.84 -41.23
CA SER A 315 16.18 -2.59 -41.58
C SER A 315 16.90 -1.77 -40.49
N GLY A 316 16.23 -0.74 -39.96
CA GLY A 316 16.78 0.07 -38.87
C GLY A 316 16.86 -0.67 -37.54
N ILE A 317 15.93 -1.62 -37.27
CA ILE A 317 15.97 -2.47 -36.07
C ILE A 317 17.10 -3.51 -36.22
N SER A 318 17.21 -4.15 -37.38
CA SER A 318 18.25 -5.15 -37.68
C SER A 318 19.67 -4.62 -37.52
N ALA A 319 19.92 -3.34 -37.78
CA ALA A 319 21.21 -2.71 -37.56
C ALA A 319 21.57 -2.53 -36.07
N SER A 320 20.58 -2.63 -35.17
CA SER A 320 20.74 -2.37 -33.72
C SER A 320 20.63 -3.63 -32.85
N VAL A 321 20.37 -4.80 -33.42
CA VAL A 321 20.21 -6.08 -32.71
C VAL A 321 21.06 -7.19 -33.35
N PRO A 322 21.53 -8.19 -32.58
CA PRO A 322 22.41 -9.24 -33.11
C PRO A 322 21.63 -10.40 -33.78
N PHE A 323 20.51 -10.10 -34.46
CA PHE A 323 19.66 -11.14 -35.05
C PHE A 323 19.57 -11.01 -36.56
N GLY A 324 19.56 -12.16 -37.27
CA GLY A 324 19.28 -12.21 -38.69
C GLY A 324 17.81 -11.85 -38.99
N LYS A 325 17.55 -11.43 -40.23
CA LYS A 325 16.24 -10.91 -40.65
C LYS A 325 15.07 -11.86 -40.39
N SER A 326 15.26 -13.16 -40.59
CA SER A 326 14.21 -14.17 -40.36
C SER A 326 13.82 -14.26 -38.90
N LYS A 327 14.82 -14.40 -37.99
CA LYS A 327 14.60 -14.44 -36.54
C LYS A 327 14.02 -13.11 -36.00
N LEU A 328 14.50 -11.98 -36.50
CA LEU A 328 13.95 -10.67 -36.14
C LEU A 328 12.47 -10.55 -36.56
N THR A 329 12.09 -11.05 -37.71
CA THR A 329 10.68 -11.04 -38.13
C THR A 329 9.80 -11.92 -37.24
N GLU A 330 10.29 -13.07 -36.82
CA GLU A 330 9.61 -13.96 -35.87
C GLU A 330 9.43 -13.28 -34.51
N LEU A 331 10.50 -12.66 -33.95
CA LEU A 331 10.47 -11.92 -32.71
C LEU A 331 9.49 -10.72 -32.74
N LEU A 332 9.46 -9.98 -33.87
CA LEU A 332 8.53 -8.87 -34.03
C LEU A 332 7.08 -9.34 -34.12
N LYS A 333 6.78 -10.44 -34.81
CA LYS A 333 5.45 -11.05 -34.80
C LYS A 333 5.03 -11.53 -33.42
N SER A 334 5.95 -12.14 -32.67
CA SER A 334 5.69 -12.55 -31.28
C SER A 334 5.44 -11.35 -30.37
N LEU A 335 6.21 -10.27 -30.50
CA LEU A 335 5.99 -9.03 -29.74
C LEU A 335 4.67 -8.35 -30.10
N GLU A 336 4.23 -8.40 -31.36
CA GLU A 336 2.93 -7.91 -31.79
C GLU A 336 1.79 -8.76 -31.20
N SER A 337 1.85 -10.09 -31.34
CA SER A 337 0.85 -11.00 -30.76
C SER A 337 0.72 -10.86 -29.24
N LYS A 338 1.82 -10.49 -28.57
CA LYS A 338 1.89 -10.17 -27.14
C LYS A 338 1.52 -8.71 -26.80
N ASN A 339 1.11 -7.94 -27.81
CA ASN A 339 0.67 -6.54 -27.65
C ASN A 339 1.73 -5.56 -27.08
N TYR A 340 3.03 -5.86 -27.28
CA TYR A 340 4.13 -4.97 -26.87
C TYR A 340 4.48 -3.92 -27.93
N ILE A 341 4.13 -4.19 -29.19
CA ILE A 341 4.40 -3.32 -30.32
C ILE A 341 3.18 -3.21 -31.23
N THR A 342 3.08 -2.08 -31.92
CA THR A 342 2.10 -1.86 -32.96
C THR A 342 2.81 -1.80 -34.32
N ILE A 343 2.20 -2.43 -35.33
CA ILE A 343 2.66 -2.40 -36.72
C ILE A 343 1.92 -1.29 -37.46
N GLN A 344 2.67 -0.43 -38.20
CA GLN A 344 2.14 0.65 -39.01
C GLN A 344 2.52 0.44 -40.46
N GLY A 345 1.54 0.50 -41.35
CA GLY A 345 1.72 0.34 -42.82
C GLY A 345 1.84 -1.14 -43.25
N ASN A 346 1.96 -1.36 -44.56
CA ASN A 346 2.01 -2.67 -45.18
C ASN A 346 3.20 -2.80 -46.14
N GLY A 347 3.66 -4.04 -46.36
CA GLY A 347 4.71 -4.38 -47.30
C GLY A 347 6.07 -3.79 -46.96
N ARG A 348 6.79 -3.21 -47.96
CA ARG A 348 8.15 -2.67 -47.79
C ARG A 348 8.21 -1.45 -46.84
N GLY A 349 7.07 -0.80 -46.59
CA GLY A 349 6.95 0.39 -45.75
C GLY A 349 6.59 0.09 -44.27
N THR A 350 6.48 -1.17 -43.87
CA THR A 350 6.10 -1.58 -42.51
C THR A 350 7.06 -1.02 -41.46
N LYS A 351 6.49 -0.36 -40.48
CA LYS A 351 7.20 0.20 -39.32
C LYS A 351 6.65 -0.39 -38.04
N TYR A 352 7.50 -0.48 -37.02
CA TYR A 352 7.24 -1.05 -35.70
C TYR A 352 7.45 0.02 -34.63
N CYS A 353 6.50 0.13 -33.72
CA CYS A 353 6.50 1.09 -32.61
C CYS A 353 6.18 0.36 -31.31
N LYS A 354 6.81 0.75 -30.22
CA LYS A 354 6.49 0.23 -28.89
C LYS A 354 5.15 0.84 -28.43
N ASN A 355 4.28 0.04 -27.82
CA ASN A 355 3.01 0.48 -27.25
C ASN A 355 3.15 1.32 -25.98
#